data_5bc7003322800a24aa4d67830e127e6d
#
_entry.id   5bc7003322800a24aa4d67830e127e6d
#
_cell.length_a   1.000
_cell.length_b   1.000
_cell.length_c   1.000
_cell.angle_alpha   90.00
_cell.angle_beta   90.00
_cell.angle_gamma   90.00
#
_symmetry.space_group_name_H-M   'P 1'
#
loop_
_entity.id
_entity.type
_entity.pdbx_description
1 polymer ?
#
loop_
_entity_poly.entity_id
_entity_poly.type
_entity_poly.pdbx_seq_one_letter_code
_entity_poly.pdbx_strand_id
1 'polypeptide(L)'
;MSIRRIEVKNFKSFKELKIDLGKFNVIIGANASGKSNFVHIFEFLRDITSSGLDNAISMQGGREYLRNMNIGASEPLSIKVVSDQEFGLLGRTKVGLIGIKTYEATYEFALRFNKRGSGFRIVKDELSQKCKFLKLERKGRKIKEKEIPGEGEILISRSNGRVKIVLNIPPNVPLKKEVIFPPFLQEEKLPEHKLLLETPYFPPPLESIFSEISIHDFDPKLPKKATPITGKAELEGNGNNLSIILKNITENREKRRKLFNLVKDLLPFVENLDVEKFADKSLLFKLKESYFKTQYLPASLISDGTINMTALIVALYFEKKPFVIIEEPERNIHPSLISKVVEMMKDVSQTQKKQIVVTTHNPEFVKYAGLENILLVSRNEAGFSTISRPADKEEVKTFLKNDIGIEELYIQNLLEV
;
A
#
# COMPACT_ATOMS: atom_id res chain seq x y z
N MET A 1 -9.14 -0.42 -7.15
CA MET A 1 -8.46 -1.57 -6.55
C MET A 1 -8.05 -1.23 -5.14
N SER A 2 -8.24 -2.15 -4.20
CA SER A 2 -7.80 -1.99 -2.81
C SER A 2 -7.55 -3.36 -2.18
N ILE A 3 -6.61 -3.40 -1.23
CA ILE A 3 -6.40 -4.58 -0.38
C ILE A 3 -7.51 -4.56 0.68
N ARG A 4 -8.38 -5.58 0.68
CA ARG A 4 -9.48 -5.70 1.63
C ARG A 4 -9.07 -6.41 2.90
N ARG A 5 -8.23 -7.44 2.77
CA ARG A 5 -7.80 -8.28 3.90
C ARG A 5 -6.38 -8.72 3.70
N ILE A 6 -5.65 -8.78 4.79
CA ILE A 6 -4.34 -9.40 4.86
C ILE A 6 -4.30 -10.43 5.99
N GLU A 7 -3.79 -11.61 5.68
CA GLU A 7 -3.54 -12.68 6.65
C GLU A 7 -2.07 -13.08 6.55
N VAL A 8 -1.39 -13.16 7.69
CA VAL A 8 0.05 -13.42 7.73
C VAL A 8 0.34 -14.40 8.86
N LYS A 9 1.25 -15.34 8.62
CA LYS A 9 1.74 -16.27 9.66
C LYS A 9 3.27 -16.29 9.66
N ASN A 10 3.83 -16.39 10.86
CA ASN A 10 5.26 -16.52 11.09
C ASN A 10 6.09 -15.42 10.39
N PHE A 11 5.68 -14.16 10.56
CA PHE A 11 6.36 -13.01 9.94
C PHE A 11 6.81 -12.02 11.02
N LYS A 12 8.10 -11.76 11.12
CA LYS A 12 8.73 -10.83 12.09
C LYS A 12 8.14 -11.02 13.50
N SER A 13 7.45 -10.04 14.06
CA SER A 13 6.85 -10.15 15.38
C SER A 13 5.48 -10.85 15.42
N PHE A 14 4.87 -11.10 14.25
CA PHE A 14 3.56 -11.74 14.18
C PHE A 14 3.67 -13.26 14.14
N LYS A 15 3.02 -13.93 15.09
CA LYS A 15 2.74 -15.37 15.00
C LYS A 15 1.65 -15.61 13.96
N GLU A 16 0.54 -14.91 14.12
CA GLU A 16 -0.59 -14.90 13.22
C GLU A 16 -1.24 -13.52 13.23
N LEU A 17 -1.64 -13.07 12.06
CA LEU A 17 -2.31 -11.79 11.82
C LEU A 17 -3.43 -12.03 10.82
N LYS A 18 -4.61 -11.50 11.10
CA LYS A 18 -5.73 -11.42 10.15
C LYS A 18 -6.47 -10.12 10.39
N ILE A 19 -6.51 -9.26 9.38
CA ILE A 19 -7.13 -7.94 9.49
C ILE A 19 -7.76 -7.47 8.17
N ASP A 20 -8.93 -6.87 8.29
CA ASP A 20 -9.58 -6.17 7.19
C ASP A 20 -9.11 -4.72 7.13
N LEU A 21 -8.88 -4.22 5.92
CA LEU A 21 -8.43 -2.86 5.67
C LEU A 21 -9.52 -2.05 4.96
N GLY A 22 -9.75 -0.83 5.45
CA GLY A 22 -10.58 0.18 4.80
C GLY A 22 -9.80 1.00 3.77
N LYS A 23 -10.42 2.06 3.30
CA LYS A 23 -9.76 3.04 2.42
C LYS A 23 -8.76 3.92 3.17
N PHE A 24 -9.06 4.23 4.41
CA PHE A 24 -8.19 4.95 5.33
C PHE A 24 -8.02 4.10 6.60
N ASN A 25 -6.78 3.87 7.03
CA ASN A 25 -6.46 3.04 8.19
C ASN A 25 -5.37 3.72 9.00
N VAL A 26 -5.55 3.78 10.31
CA VAL A 26 -4.61 4.38 11.25
C VAL A 26 -4.14 3.30 12.23
N ILE A 27 -2.88 2.93 12.11
CA ILE A 27 -2.22 1.93 12.93
C ILE A 27 -1.64 2.61 14.15
N ILE A 28 -2.16 2.28 15.32
CA ILE A 28 -1.69 2.81 16.59
C ILE A 28 -1.10 1.73 17.48
N GLY A 29 -0.43 2.11 18.53
CA GLY A 29 0.14 1.20 19.53
C GLY A 29 1.42 1.75 20.13
N ALA A 30 1.85 1.16 21.23
CA ALA A 30 3.08 1.53 21.94
C ALA A 30 4.33 1.37 21.06
N ASN A 31 5.43 1.97 21.50
CA ASN A 31 6.74 1.72 20.86
C ASN A 31 7.08 0.23 20.94
N ALA A 32 7.71 -0.29 19.89
CA ALA A 32 8.05 -1.71 19.75
C ALA A 32 6.85 -2.69 19.76
N SER A 33 5.59 -2.22 19.65
CA SER A 33 4.41 -3.10 19.53
C SER A 33 4.39 -3.92 18.24
N GLY A 34 5.00 -3.42 17.16
CA GLY A 34 5.06 -4.09 15.86
C GLY A 34 4.44 -3.29 14.71
N LYS A 35 4.18 -1.99 14.87
CA LYS A 35 3.65 -1.11 13.81
C LYS A 35 4.53 -1.16 12.54
N SER A 36 5.83 -0.95 12.66
CA SER A 36 6.76 -1.04 11.52
C SER A 36 6.84 -2.46 10.96
N ASN A 37 6.69 -3.52 11.78
CA ASN A 37 6.61 -4.88 11.27
C ASN A 37 5.35 -5.13 10.43
N PHE A 38 4.25 -4.42 10.71
CA PHE A 38 3.07 -4.42 9.86
C PHE A 38 3.35 -3.73 8.52
N VAL A 39 4.03 -2.59 8.52
CA VAL A 39 4.47 -1.89 7.29
C VAL A 39 5.38 -2.78 6.45
N HIS A 40 6.33 -3.47 7.08
CA HIS A 40 7.26 -4.38 6.39
C HIS A 40 6.58 -5.53 5.63
N ILE A 41 5.33 -5.90 5.96
CA ILE A 41 4.57 -6.88 5.17
C ILE A 41 4.36 -6.34 3.75
N PHE A 42 3.95 -5.09 3.64
CA PHE A 42 3.69 -4.44 2.35
C PHE A 42 4.99 -4.12 1.61
N GLU A 43 6.02 -3.75 2.35
CA GLU A 43 7.36 -3.56 1.80
C GLU A 43 7.88 -4.86 1.17
N PHE A 44 7.77 -5.98 1.88
CA PHE A 44 8.16 -7.28 1.37
C PHE A 44 7.40 -7.68 0.10
N LEU A 45 6.08 -7.45 0.04
CA LEU A 45 5.27 -7.71 -1.16
C LEU A 45 5.71 -6.83 -2.35
N ARG A 46 5.98 -5.54 -2.11
CA ARG A 46 6.52 -4.64 -3.13
C ARG A 46 7.90 -5.09 -3.62
N ASP A 47 8.77 -5.45 -2.70
CA ASP A 47 10.14 -5.83 -3.02
C ASP A 47 10.21 -7.15 -3.79
N ILE A 48 9.28 -8.10 -3.55
CA ILE A 48 9.14 -9.30 -4.38
C ILE A 48 8.85 -8.92 -5.84
N THR A 49 7.91 -8.01 -6.09
CA THR A 49 7.55 -7.61 -7.46
C THR A 49 8.65 -6.82 -8.16
N SER A 50 9.41 -6.01 -7.43
CA SER A 50 10.43 -5.13 -7.99
C SER A 50 11.80 -5.77 -8.15
N SER A 51 12.16 -6.70 -7.28
CA SER A 51 13.53 -7.23 -7.14
C SER A 51 13.60 -8.76 -7.09
N GLY A 52 12.46 -9.43 -7.01
CA GLY A 52 12.34 -10.88 -6.86
C GLY A 52 12.44 -11.38 -5.42
N LEU A 53 11.96 -12.60 -5.18
CA LEU A 53 11.80 -13.17 -3.83
C LEU A 53 13.13 -13.27 -3.04
N ASP A 54 14.22 -13.73 -3.67
CA ASP A 54 15.50 -13.87 -2.98
C ASP A 54 16.05 -12.51 -2.50
N ASN A 55 15.97 -11.48 -3.35
CA ASN A 55 16.37 -10.13 -2.99
C ASN A 55 15.46 -9.54 -1.91
N ALA A 56 14.15 -9.74 -2.03
CA ALA A 56 13.19 -9.27 -1.04
C ALA A 56 13.46 -9.86 0.35
N ILE A 57 13.78 -11.16 0.44
CA ILE A 57 14.20 -11.81 1.68
C ILE A 57 15.47 -11.16 2.24
N SER A 58 16.46 -10.91 1.38
CA SER A 58 17.73 -10.27 1.77
C SER A 58 17.51 -8.86 2.29
N MET A 59 16.70 -8.05 1.61
CA MET A 59 16.36 -6.67 2.00
C MET A 59 15.66 -6.59 3.35
N GLN A 60 14.92 -7.63 3.76
CA GLN A 60 14.29 -7.73 5.08
C GLN A 60 15.24 -8.21 6.20
N GLY A 61 16.55 -8.24 5.93
CA GLY A 61 17.59 -8.69 6.87
C GLY A 61 17.85 -10.20 6.82
N GLY A 62 17.39 -10.84 5.73
CA GLY A 62 17.52 -12.28 5.56
C GLY A 62 16.40 -13.08 6.25
N ARG A 63 16.39 -14.38 6.01
CA ARG A 63 15.34 -15.28 6.48
C ARG A 63 15.17 -15.32 8.00
N GLU A 64 16.23 -15.04 8.77
CA GLU A 64 16.22 -15.11 10.23
C GLU A 64 15.42 -13.96 10.83
N TYR A 65 15.46 -12.79 10.20
CA TYR A 65 14.73 -11.60 10.61
C TYR A 65 13.40 -11.41 9.86
N LEU A 66 13.19 -12.11 8.73
CA LEU A 66 11.93 -12.10 8.01
C LEU A 66 10.86 -12.94 8.73
N ARG A 67 11.23 -14.13 9.21
CA ARG A 67 10.32 -14.98 10.00
C ARG A 67 10.32 -14.59 11.47
N ASN A 68 9.32 -15.04 12.21
CA ASN A 68 9.29 -14.86 13.65
C ASN A 68 10.43 -15.63 14.31
N MET A 69 11.20 -14.96 15.17
CA MET A 69 12.41 -15.54 15.77
C MET A 69 12.09 -16.68 16.75
N ASN A 70 10.94 -16.63 17.45
CA ASN A 70 10.53 -17.67 18.40
C ASN A 70 10.00 -18.92 17.71
N ILE A 71 9.36 -18.77 16.54
CA ILE A 71 8.80 -19.85 15.74
C ILE A 71 9.88 -20.45 14.82
N GLY A 72 10.70 -19.60 14.24
CA GLY A 72 11.80 -20.01 13.38
C GLY A 72 11.35 -20.79 12.15
N ALA A 73 12.03 -21.90 11.87
CA ALA A 73 11.75 -22.79 10.74
C ALA A 73 10.74 -23.93 11.06
N SER A 74 10.15 -23.95 12.26
CA SER A 74 9.20 -24.98 12.64
C SER A 74 7.90 -24.89 11.83
N GLU A 75 7.46 -23.67 11.53
CA GLU A 75 6.28 -23.39 10.73
C GLU A 75 6.64 -22.60 9.46
N PRO A 76 5.87 -22.74 8.37
CA PRO A 76 6.05 -21.91 7.18
C PRO A 76 5.66 -20.45 7.48
N LEU A 77 6.37 -19.53 6.85
CA LEU A 77 5.89 -18.15 6.70
C LEU A 77 4.82 -18.13 5.62
N SER A 78 3.68 -17.55 5.86
CA SER A 78 2.66 -17.36 4.82
C SER A 78 2.09 -15.95 4.79
N ILE A 79 1.78 -15.49 3.59
CA ILE A 79 1.07 -14.23 3.36
C ILE A 79 -0.08 -14.50 2.40
N LYS A 80 -1.28 -14.04 2.79
CA LYS A 80 -2.48 -14.08 1.97
C LYS A 80 -3.09 -12.69 1.88
N VAL A 81 -3.37 -12.26 0.68
CA VAL A 81 -3.96 -10.95 0.37
C VAL A 81 -5.26 -11.15 -0.38
N VAL A 82 -6.32 -10.51 0.09
CA VAL A 82 -7.61 -10.42 -0.61
C VAL A 82 -7.78 -8.98 -1.08
N SER A 83 -8.06 -8.80 -2.36
CA SER A 83 -8.23 -7.49 -2.98
C SER A 83 -9.53 -7.38 -3.76
N ASP A 84 -10.13 -6.18 -3.71
CA ASP A 84 -11.17 -5.80 -4.66
C ASP A 84 -10.51 -5.56 -6.01
N GLN A 85 -11.05 -6.18 -7.05
CA GLN A 85 -10.49 -5.99 -8.37
C GLN A 85 -11.60 -5.89 -9.42
N GLU A 86 -11.57 -4.83 -10.21
CA GLU A 86 -12.29 -4.78 -11.45
C GLU A 86 -11.30 -4.96 -12.60
N PHE A 87 -11.18 -6.17 -13.08
CA PHE A 87 -10.33 -6.51 -14.21
C PHE A 87 -11.14 -7.32 -15.21
N GLY A 88 -11.02 -6.96 -16.50
CA GLY A 88 -11.73 -7.64 -17.59
C GLY A 88 -10.77 -8.39 -18.51
N LEU A 89 -11.05 -9.66 -18.75
CA LEU A 89 -10.48 -10.45 -19.84
C LEU A 89 -11.51 -10.64 -20.93
N LEU A 90 -11.06 -10.72 -22.19
CA LEU A 90 -11.90 -11.00 -23.33
C LEU A 90 -11.54 -12.37 -23.90
N GLY A 91 -12.53 -13.25 -23.98
CA GLY A 91 -12.40 -14.54 -24.66
C GLY A 91 -13.23 -14.57 -25.95
N ARG A 92 -12.63 -14.98 -27.06
CA ARG A 92 -13.36 -15.22 -28.30
C ARG A 92 -13.79 -16.68 -28.37
N THR A 93 -15.09 -16.93 -28.44
CA THR A 93 -15.66 -18.26 -28.49
C THR A 93 -16.40 -18.47 -29.81
N LYS A 94 -16.85 -19.70 -30.09
CA LYS A 94 -17.67 -20.00 -31.29
C LYS A 94 -19.01 -19.27 -31.31
N VAL A 95 -19.51 -18.87 -30.13
CA VAL A 95 -20.81 -18.17 -29.96
C VAL A 95 -20.65 -16.65 -29.77
N GLY A 96 -19.43 -16.10 -29.93
CA GLY A 96 -19.18 -14.67 -29.83
C GLY A 96 -18.09 -14.31 -28.80
N LEU A 97 -18.03 -13.02 -28.47
CA LEU A 97 -17.12 -12.51 -27.47
C LEU A 97 -17.71 -12.66 -26.07
N ILE A 98 -16.94 -13.25 -25.17
CA ILE A 98 -17.26 -13.36 -23.75
C ILE A 98 -16.30 -12.48 -22.97
N GLY A 99 -16.84 -11.57 -22.17
CA GLY A 99 -16.11 -10.81 -21.18
C GLY A 99 -16.08 -11.58 -19.85
N ILE A 100 -14.94 -11.58 -19.20
CA ILE A 100 -14.76 -12.09 -17.84
C ILE A 100 -14.46 -10.87 -16.97
N LYS A 101 -15.32 -10.57 -16.01
CA LYS A 101 -15.11 -9.47 -15.05
C LYS A 101 -14.73 -10.06 -13.70
N THR A 102 -13.46 -9.96 -13.31
CA THR A 102 -13.00 -10.30 -11.98
C THR A 102 -13.42 -9.20 -11.01
N TYR A 103 -13.97 -9.56 -9.84
CA TYR A 103 -14.40 -8.61 -8.81
C TYR A 103 -13.68 -8.81 -7.47
N GLU A 104 -13.10 -9.98 -7.23
CA GLU A 104 -12.28 -10.29 -6.07
C GLU A 104 -11.11 -11.18 -6.49
N ALA A 105 -9.92 -10.88 -5.98
CA ALA A 105 -8.76 -11.72 -6.14
C ALA A 105 -8.14 -12.05 -4.77
N THR A 106 -7.76 -13.30 -4.58
CA THR A 106 -7.05 -13.80 -3.41
C THR A 106 -5.72 -14.39 -3.86
N TYR A 107 -4.63 -13.84 -3.36
CA TYR A 107 -3.30 -14.40 -3.59
C TYR A 107 -2.71 -14.88 -2.28
N GLU A 108 -2.20 -16.10 -2.26
CA GLU A 108 -1.58 -16.70 -1.09
C GLU A 108 -0.31 -17.44 -1.46
N PHE A 109 0.76 -17.19 -0.74
CA PHE A 109 1.97 -17.98 -0.82
C PHE A 109 2.50 -18.35 0.57
N ALA A 110 3.26 -19.45 0.63
CA ALA A 110 3.91 -19.89 1.85
C ALA A 110 5.31 -20.42 1.58
N LEU A 111 6.26 -20.01 2.42
CA LEU A 111 7.67 -20.33 2.36
C LEU A 111 8.05 -21.19 3.57
N ARG A 112 8.65 -22.33 3.34
CA ARG A 112 9.25 -23.16 4.40
C ARG A 112 10.75 -23.04 4.36
N PHE A 113 11.32 -22.48 5.40
CA PHE A 113 12.77 -22.33 5.54
C PHE A 113 13.41 -23.62 6.06
N ASN A 114 14.62 -23.90 5.62
CA ASN A 114 15.40 -25.01 6.14
C ASN A 114 15.81 -24.74 7.59
N LYS A 115 15.84 -25.81 8.41
CA LYS A 115 16.34 -25.72 9.80
C LYS A 115 17.83 -25.40 9.84
N ARG A 116 18.60 -25.90 8.88
CA ARG A 116 20.02 -25.65 8.69
C ARG A 116 20.30 -25.16 7.27
N GLY A 117 21.29 -24.28 7.10
CA GLY A 117 21.65 -23.72 5.79
C GLY A 117 20.70 -22.58 5.33
N SER A 118 20.95 -21.91 4.20
CA SER A 118 20.26 -20.70 3.73
C SER A 118 19.04 -20.93 2.86
N GLY A 119 18.68 -22.17 2.55
CA GLY A 119 17.61 -22.49 1.60
C GLY A 119 16.20 -22.34 2.16
N PHE A 120 15.26 -22.17 1.26
CA PHE A 120 13.82 -22.26 1.50
C PHE A 120 13.15 -22.99 0.33
N ARG A 121 11.91 -23.38 0.51
CA ARG A 121 11.05 -23.90 -0.56
C ARG A 121 9.68 -23.25 -0.50
N ILE A 122 9.10 -23.03 -1.67
CA ILE A 122 7.72 -22.58 -1.81
C ILE A 122 6.82 -23.80 -1.57
N VAL A 123 5.99 -23.74 -0.52
CA VAL A 123 5.08 -24.84 -0.15
C VAL A 123 3.64 -24.56 -0.55
N LYS A 124 3.30 -23.30 -0.79
CA LYS A 124 2.04 -22.86 -1.38
C LYS A 124 2.31 -21.65 -2.28
N ASP A 125 1.60 -21.57 -3.39
CA ASP A 125 1.64 -20.41 -4.29
C ASP A 125 0.39 -20.48 -5.18
N GLU A 126 -0.61 -19.66 -4.86
CA GLU A 126 -1.96 -19.78 -5.40
C GLU A 126 -2.63 -18.44 -5.56
N LEU A 127 -3.22 -18.22 -6.73
CA LEU A 127 -4.06 -17.08 -7.07
C LEU A 127 -5.47 -17.59 -7.41
N SER A 128 -6.48 -17.15 -6.67
CA SER A 128 -7.89 -17.33 -6.97
C SER A 128 -8.51 -16.01 -7.40
N GLN A 129 -9.32 -16.04 -8.46
CA GLN A 129 -10.03 -14.88 -8.98
C GLN A 129 -11.51 -15.22 -9.15
N LYS A 130 -12.38 -14.54 -8.40
CA LYS A 130 -13.84 -14.65 -8.55
C LYS A 130 -14.30 -13.77 -9.67
N CYS A 131 -15.10 -14.33 -10.58
CA CYS A 131 -15.47 -13.71 -11.84
C CYS A 131 -16.97 -13.77 -12.10
N LYS A 132 -17.45 -12.71 -12.79
CA LYS A 132 -18.72 -12.69 -13.51
C LYS A 132 -18.48 -12.73 -15.01
N PHE A 133 -19.44 -13.22 -15.74
CA PHE A 133 -19.33 -13.41 -17.20
C PHE A 133 -20.30 -12.49 -17.93
N LEU A 134 -19.84 -11.94 -19.06
CA LEU A 134 -20.59 -10.99 -19.86
C LEU A 134 -20.60 -11.47 -21.31
N LYS A 135 -21.76 -11.54 -21.94
CA LYS A 135 -21.85 -11.68 -23.38
C LYS A 135 -21.73 -10.29 -24.01
N LEU A 136 -20.80 -10.13 -24.94
CA LEU A 136 -20.54 -8.87 -25.63
C LEU A 136 -21.13 -8.92 -27.02
N GLU A 137 -22.14 -8.10 -27.27
CA GLU A 137 -22.83 -8.00 -28.57
C GLU A 137 -22.50 -6.66 -29.21
N ARG A 138 -21.94 -6.68 -30.42
CA ARG A 138 -21.67 -5.47 -31.19
C ARG A 138 -22.95 -4.99 -31.89
N LYS A 139 -23.42 -3.81 -31.49
CA LYS A 139 -24.52 -3.10 -32.23
C LYS A 139 -23.95 -1.80 -32.83
N GLY A 140 -23.55 -1.87 -34.09
CA GLY A 140 -22.89 -0.76 -34.78
C GLY A 140 -21.54 -0.40 -34.15
N ARG A 141 -21.37 0.85 -33.69
CA ARG A 141 -20.16 1.34 -33.00
C ARG A 141 -20.15 1.11 -31.47
N LYS A 142 -21.27 0.63 -30.89
CA LYS A 142 -21.39 0.39 -29.44
C LYS A 142 -21.35 -1.09 -29.14
N ILE A 143 -20.69 -1.43 -28.02
CA ILE A 143 -20.70 -2.78 -27.44
C ILE A 143 -21.79 -2.77 -26.37
N LYS A 144 -22.74 -3.70 -26.46
CA LYS A 144 -23.71 -3.99 -25.41
C LYS A 144 -23.21 -5.16 -24.61
N GLU A 145 -23.19 -4.97 -23.31
CA GLU A 145 -22.85 -6.00 -22.33
C GLU A 145 -24.12 -6.60 -21.77
N LYS A 146 -24.22 -7.92 -21.77
CA LYS A 146 -25.29 -8.68 -21.14
C LYS A 146 -24.68 -9.66 -20.17
N GLU A 147 -25.01 -9.54 -18.90
CA GLU A 147 -24.53 -10.45 -17.87
C GLU A 147 -25.04 -11.87 -18.14
N ILE A 148 -24.15 -12.85 -18.04
CA ILE A 148 -24.47 -14.28 -18.09
C ILE A 148 -24.67 -14.71 -16.64
N PRO A 149 -25.83 -15.27 -16.26
CA PRO A 149 -26.08 -15.71 -14.89
C PRO A 149 -25.08 -16.74 -14.41
N GLY A 150 -24.59 -16.55 -13.20
CA GLY A 150 -23.66 -17.41 -12.51
C GLY A 150 -22.30 -16.76 -12.27
N GLU A 151 -21.68 -17.14 -11.17
CA GLU A 151 -20.33 -16.74 -10.81
C GLU A 151 -19.36 -17.89 -11.09
N GLY A 152 -18.11 -17.56 -11.34
CA GLY A 152 -17.06 -18.52 -11.54
C GLY A 152 -15.77 -18.14 -10.82
N GLU A 153 -14.82 -19.04 -10.85
CA GLU A 153 -13.52 -18.87 -10.25
C GLU A 153 -12.44 -19.33 -11.22
N ILE A 154 -11.39 -18.55 -11.34
CA ILE A 154 -10.14 -18.91 -12.01
C ILE A 154 -9.10 -19.16 -10.92
N LEU A 155 -8.62 -20.38 -10.83
CA LEU A 155 -7.59 -20.79 -9.89
C LEU A 155 -6.28 -21.06 -10.65
N ILE A 156 -5.23 -20.32 -10.29
CA ILE A 156 -3.87 -20.51 -10.81
C ILE A 156 -3.00 -20.92 -9.62
N SER A 157 -2.37 -22.07 -9.68
CA SER A 157 -1.56 -22.60 -8.59
C SER A 157 -0.27 -23.22 -9.09
N ARG A 158 0.74 -23.23 -8.23
CA ARG A 158 1.97 -23.97 -8.45
C ARG A 158 1.84 -25.37 -7.87
N SER A 159 2.02 -26.37 -8.71
CA SER A 159 2.01 -27.78 -8.32
C SER A 159 3.21 -28.51 -8.96
N ASN A 160 4.08 -29.11 -8.13
CA ASN A 160 5.28 -29.84 -8.59
C ASN A 160 6.16 -29.01 -9.55
N GLY A 161 6.33 -27.71 -9.28
CA GLY A 161 7.12 -26.80 -10.09
C GLY A 161 6.48 -26.40 -11.43
N ARG A 162 5.21 -26.77 -11.68
CA ARG A 162 4.45 -26.37 -12.88
C ARG A 162 3.25 -25.52 -12.51
N VAL A 163 2.82 -24.67 -13.43
CA VAL A 163 1.59 -23.89 -13.29
C VAL A 163 0.39 -24.79 -13.62
N LYS A 164 -0.54 -24.88 -12.67
CA LYS A 164 -1.84 -25.52 -12.86
C LYS A 164 -2.93 -24.47 -12.87
N ILE A 165 -3.76 -24.46 -13.92
CA ILE A 165 -4.88 -23.55 -14.08
C ILE A 165 -6.17 -24.36 -14.08
N VAL A 166 -7.11 -23.98 -13.21
CA VAL A 166 -8.45 -24.58 -13.11
C VAL A 166 -9.48 -23.50 -13.33
N LEU A 167 -10.47 -23.76 -14.17
CA LEU A 167 -11.61 -22.91 -14.43
C LEU A 167 -12.86 -23.56 -13.84
N ASN A 168 -13.39 -22.98 -12.79
CA ASN A 168 -14.68 -23.32 -12.22
C ASN A 168 -15.70 -22.31 -12.77
N ILE A 169 -16.34 -22.64 -13.91
CA ILE A 169 -17.25 -21.74 -14.61
C ILE A 169 -18.64 -22.38 -14.75
N PRO A 170 -19.71 -21.55 -14.76
CA PRO A 170 -21.06 -22.07 -14.95
C PRO A 170 -21.21 -22.81 -16.29
N PRO A 171 -22.04 -23.88 -16.35
CA PRO A 171 -22.23 -24.69 -17.57
C PRO A 171 -22.76 -23.91 -18.78
N ASN A 172 -23.46 -22.80 -18.53
CA ASN A 172 -24.02 -21.92 -19.55
C ASN A 172 -23.00 -20.93 -20.15
N VAL A 173 -21.76 -20.90 -19.63
CA VAL A 173 -20.66 -20.07 -20.16
C VAL A 173 -19.83 -20.90 -21.13
N PRO A 174 -19.87 -20.64 -22.44
CA PRO A 174 -19.16 -21.43 -23.45
C PRO A 174 -17.68 -21.04 -23.56
N LEU A 175 -16.97 -21.07 -22.44
CA LEU A 175 -15.57 -20.66 -22.33
C LEU A 175 -14.69 -21.86 -22.04
N LYS A 176 -13.63 -22.02 -22.82
CA LYS A 176 -12.62 -23.05 -22.60
C LYS A 176 -11.32 -22.43 -22.07
N LYS A 177 -10.54 -23.20 -21.33
CA LYS A 177 -9.27 -22.80 -20.73
C LYS A 177 -8.29 -22.26 -21.78
N GLU A 178 -8.21 -22.89 -22.93
CA GLU A 178 -7.30 -22.54 -24.03
C GLU A 178 -7.61 -21.17 -24.67
N VAL A 179 -8.82 -20.67 -24.46
CA VAL A 179 -9.24 -19.33 -24.94
C VAL A 179 -8.65 -18.22 -24.07
N ILE A 180 -8.46 -18.48 -22.78
CA ILE A 180 -7.93 -17.52 -21.81
C ILE A 180 -6.42 -17.68 -21.67
N PHE A 181 -5.96 -18.93 -21.59
CA PHE A 181 -4.58 -19.29 -21.37
C PHE A 181 -4.06 -20.13 -22.53
N PRO A 182 -3.20 -19.56 -23.38
CA PRO A 182 -2.57 -20.32 -24.48
C PRO A 182 -1.83 -21.56 -23.97
N PRO A 183 -1.79 -22.66 -24.74
CA PRO A 183 -1.20 -23.94 -24.30
C PRO A 183 0.24 -23.83 -23.81
N PHE A 184 1.06 -22.96 -24.42
CA PHE A 184 2.46 -22.76 -24.02
C PHE A 184 2.61 -22.23 -22.59
N LEU A 185 1.61 -21.51 -22.06
CA LEU A 185 1.60 -21.05 -20.68
C LEU A 185 1.23 -22.17 -19.68
N GLN A 186 0.66 -23.29 -20.12
CA GLN A 186 0.16 -24.33 -19.23
C GLN A 186 1.21 -25.41 -18.88
N GLU A 187 2.32 -25.45 -19.62
CA GLU A 187 3.36 -26.49 -19.50
C GLU A 187 4.68 -25.95 -18.93
N GLU A 188 4.78 -24.66 -18.71
CA GLU A 188 6.03 -24.03 -18.25
C GLU A 188 6.39 -24.48 -16.84
N LYS A 189 7.63 -24.89 -16.67
CA LYS A 189 8.22 -25.21 -15.37
C LYS A 189 8.73 -23.93 -14.72
N LEU A 190 8.18 -23.58 -13.57
CA LEU A 190 8.63 -22.41 -12.81
C LEU A 190 9.94 -22.70 -12.08
N PRO A 191 10.88 -21.73 -12.04
CA PRO A 191 12.07 -21.81 -11.19
C PRO A 191 11.71 -22.07 -9.72
N GLU A 192 12.55 -22.81 -8.98
CA GLU A 192 12.24 -23.23 -7.61
C GLU A 192 11.99 -22.07 -6.64
N HIS A 193 12.68 -20.95 -6.82
CA HIS A 193 12.63 -19.77 -5.95
C HIS A 193 11.79 -18.63 -6.51
N LYS A 194 10.98 -18.87 -7.54
CA LYS A 194 10.17 -17.83 -8.17
C LYS A 194 8.69 -18.05 -7.90
N LEU A 195 8.02 -17.04 -7.36
CA LEU A 195 6.58 -17.03 -7.12
C LEU A 195 5.78 -16.73 -8.39
N LEU A 196 4.51 -17.14 -8.43
CA LEU A 196 3.56 -16.73 -9.49
C LEU A 196 3.52 -15.21 -9.64
N LEU A 197 3.61 -14.47 -8.55
CA LEU A 197 3.65 -13.01 -8.51
C LEU A 197 4.76 -12.41 -9.39
N GLU A 198 5.84 -13.14 -9.63
CA GLU A 198 6.99 -12.71 -10.44
C GLU A 198 6.92 -13.23 -11.88
N THR A 199 5.78 -13.71 -12.33
CA THR A 199 5.61 -14.38 -13.63
C THR A 199 4.50 -13.71 -14.47
N PRO A 200 4.50 -13.89 -15.81
CA PRO A 200 3.42 -13.42 -16.69
C PRO A 200 2.05 -14.07 -16.43
N TYR A 201 1.99 -15.12 -15.61
CA TYR A 201 0.73 -15.73 -15.18
C TYR A 201 -0.04 -14.90 -14.17
N PHE A 202 0.67 -14.00 -13.48
CA PHE A 202 0.04 -13.09 -12.56
C PHE A 202 -0.52 -11.89 -13.34
N PRO A 203 -1.83 -11.61 -13.23
CA PRO A 203 -2.45 -10.55 -14.01
C PRO A 203 -1.81 -9.19 -13.72
N PRO A 204 -1.39 -8.41 -14.74
CA PRO A 204 -0.73 -7.13 -14.54
C PRO A 204 -1.49 -6.16 -13.62
N PRO A 205 -2.83 -6.04 -13.67
CA PRO A 205 -3.55 -5.18 -12.74
C PRO A 205 -3.47 -5.63 -11.28
N LEU A 206 -3.30 -6.93 -11.02
CA LEU A 206 -3.11 -7.45 -9.67
C LEU A 206 -1.66 -7.28 -9.20
N GLU A 207 -0.70 -7.45 -10.11
CA GLU A 207 0.71 -7.14 -9.85
C GLU A 207 0.88 -5.66 -9.44
N SER A 208 0.19 -4.74 -10.10
CA SER A 208 0.28 -3.31 -9.82
C SER A 208 -0.16 -2.95 -8.39
N ILE A 209 -1.05 -3.73 -7.75
CA ILE A 209 -1.42 -3.52 -6.34
C ILE A 209 -0.19 -3.61 -5.44
N PHE A 210 0.74 -4.51 -5.75
CA PHE A 210 1.96 -4.72 -4.95
C PHE A 210 3.10 -3.83 -5.43
N SER A 211 3.35 -3.75 -6.74
CA SER A 211 4.46 -2.95 -7.30
C SER A 211 4.26 -1.45 -7.11
N GLU A 212 3.02 -0.99 -7.02
CA GLU A 212 2.67 0.43 -6.83
C GLU A 212 2.37 0.80 -5.37
N ILE A 213 2.86 0.03 -4.40
CA ILE A 213 2.85 0.43 -2.99
C ILE A 213 3.91 1.50 -2.79
N SER A 214 3.51 2.67 -2.26
CA SER A 214 4.45 3.67 -1.77
C SER A 214 4.51 3.66 -0.25
N ILE A 215 5.70 3.73 0.29
CA ILE A 215 5.95 3.77 1.74
C ILE A 215 6.81 4.99 2.01
N HIS A 216 6.33 5.86 2.87
CA HIS A 216 6.97 7.12 3.21
C HIS A 216 7.25 7.21 4.71
N ASP A 217 8.51 7.44 5.06
CA ASP A 217 9.01 7.85 6.36
C ASP A 217 9.91 9.06 6.12
N PHE A 218 9.30 10.26 6.14
CA PHE A 218 9.97 11.49 5.74
C PHE A 218 11.01 11.94 6.75
N ASP A 219 12.24 12.17 6.27
CA ASP A 219 13.29 12.86 7.02
C ASP A 219 13.46 14.29 6.48
N PRO A 220 12.96 15.32 7.18
CA PRO A 220 13.01 16.71 6.69
C PRO A 220 14.41 17.26 6.52
N LYS A 221 15.42 16.60 7.07
CA LYS A 221 16.82 17.01 6.93
C LYS A 221 17.39 16.68 5.55
N LEU A 222 16.83 15.69 4.86
CA LEU A 222 17.31 15.28 3.54
C LEU A 222 16.98 16.31 2.45
N PRO A 223 15.73 16.79 2.30
CA PRO A 223 15.38 17.82 1.32
C PRO A 223 16.06 19.17 1.55
N LYS A 224 16.63 19.41 2.74
CA LYS A 224 17.44 20.61 3.04
C LYS A 224 18.78 20.64 2.31
N LYS A 225 19.21 19.51 1.79
CA LYS A 225 20.45 19.36 1.03
C LYS A 225 20.19 19.52 -0.47
N ALA A 226 21.21 19.94 -1.21
CA ALA A 226 21.14 19.96 -2.65
C ALA A 226 20.99 18.53 -3.21
N THR A 227 20.00 18.31 -4.05
CA THR A 227 19.67 17.00 -4.63
C THR A 227 20.26 16.92 -6.05
N PRO A 228 20.99 15.86 -6.42
CA PRO A 228 21.45 15.66 -7.80
C PRO A 228 20.26 15.71 -8.78
N ILE A 229 20.46 16.32 -9.96
CA ILE A 229 19.39 16.41 -10.99
C ILE A 229 19.02 15.01 -11.52
N THR A 230 19.97 14.07 -11.48
CA THR A 230 19.76 12.68 -11.88
C THR A 230 19.20 11.88 -10.70
N GLY A 231 17.98 11.38 -10.82
CA GLY A 231 17.33 10.62 -9.76
C GLY A 231 15.99 10.06 -10.22
N LYS A 232 15.26 9.44 -9.29
CA LYS A 232 13.92 8.91 -9.56
C LYS A 232 12.94 10.04 -9.85
N ALA A 233 12.06 9.82 -10.82
CA ALA A 233 10.96 10.73 -11.13
C ALA A 233 9.79 10.62 -10.13
N GLU A 234 9.79 9.60 -9.26
CA GLU A 234 8.84 9.38 -8.18
C GLU A 234 9.44 9.83 -6.85
N LEU A 235 8.59 10.27 -5.93
CA LEU A 235 9.05 10.69 -4.60
C LEU A 235 9.66 9.52 -3.84
N GLU A 236 10.88 9.69 -3.36
CA GLU A 236 11.55 8.71 -2.50
C GLU A 236 10.86 8.63 -1.14
N GLY A 237 10.86 7.45 -0.53
CA GLY A 237 10.18 7.21 0.73
C GLY A 237 10.61 8.13 1.88
N ASN A 238 11.87 8.54 1.90
CA ASN A 238 12.43 9.47 2.89
C ASN A 238 12.33 10.95 2.47
N GLY A 239 11.82 11.24 1.27
CA GLY A 239 11.67 12.60 0.76
C GLY A 239 12.94 13.25 0.19
N ASN A 240 14.06 12.52 0.11
CA ASN A 240 15.36 13.07 -0.29
C ASN A 240 15.34 13.82 -1.65
N ASN A 241 14.56 13.33 -2.62
CA ASN A 241 14.45 13.91 -3.96
C ASN A 241 13.29 14.93 -4.12
N LEU A 242 12.77 15.48 -3.03
CA LEU A 242 11.63 16.42 -3.05
C LEU A 242 11.87 17.58 -4.01
N SER A 243 13.09 18.12 -4.11
CA SER A 243 13.44 19.20 -5.03
C SER A 243 13.22 18.83 -6.50
N ILE A 244 13.49 17.57 -6.91
CA ILE A 244 13.23 17.09 -8.28
C ILE A 244 11.73 17.06 -8.54
N ILE A 245 10.96 16.52 -7.62
CA ILE A 245 9.50 16.40 -7.76
C ILE A 245 8.85 17.76 -7.81
N LEU A 246 9.24 18.69 -6.93
CA LEU A 246 8.74 20.07 -6.93
C LEU A 246 9.07 20.79 -8.25
N LYS A 247 10.26 20.61 -8.81
CA LYS A 247 10.59 21.15 -10.14
C LYS A 247 9.60 20.65 -11.19
N ASN A 248 9.38 19.33 -11.27
CA ASN A 248 8.46 18.73 -12.24
C ASN A 248 7.01 19.21 -12.06
N ILE A 249 6.59 19.45 -10.83
CA ILE A 249 5.26 19.99 -10.52
C ILE A 249 5.18 21.46 -10.94
N THR A 250 6.20 22.29 -10.63
CA THR A 250 6.17 23.74 -10.86
C THR A 250 6.34 24.11 -12.33
N GLU A 251 6.95 23.26 -13.15
CA GLU A 251 7.02 23.40 -14.61
C GLU A 251 5.67 23.27 -15.31
N ASN A 252 4.69 22.56 -14.68
CA ASN A 252 3.34 22.46 -15.20
C ASN A 252 2.42 23.47 -14.50
N ARG A 253 1.81 24.38 -15.26
CA ARG A 253 0.99 25.50 -14.76
C ARG A 253 -0.19 25.05 -13.87
N GLU A 254 -0.89 23.98 -14.27
CA GLU A 254 -2.05 23.48 -13.50
C GLU A 254 -1.62 22.80 -12.20
N LYS A 255 -0.59 21.94 -12.27
CA LYS A 255 -0.03 21.27 -11.08
C LYS A 255 0.55 22.30 -10.11
N ARG A 256 1.27 23.30 -10.62
CA ARG A 256 1.79 24.41 -9.81
C ARG A 256 0.67 25.11 -9.04
N ARG A 257 -0.39 25.54 -9.73
CA ARG A 257 -1.54 26.18 -9.08
C ARG A 257 -2.17 25.30 -8.01
N LYS A 258 -2.35 24.00 -8.31
CA LYS A 258 -2.88 23.02 -7.35
C LYS A 258 -1.98 22.91 -6.11
N LEU A 259 -0.66 22.79 -6.29
CA LEU A 259 0.30 22.73 -5.19
C LEU A 259 0.19 23.97 -4.30
N PHE A 260 0.19 25.18 -4.90
CA PHE A 260 0.07 26.41 -4.13
C PHE A 260 -1.19 26.50 -3.30
N ASN A 261 -2.34 26.16 -3.87
CA ASN A 261 -3.59 26.17 -3.13
C ASN A 261 -3.52 25.24 -1.91
N LEU A 262 -3.07 23.99 -2.11
CA LEU A 262 -2.94 23.00 -1.04
C LEU A 262 -1.97 23.45 0.06
N VAL A 263 -0.82 23.99 -0.34
CA VAL A 263 0.18 24.47 0.63
C VAL A 263 -0.36 25.69 1.39
N LYS A 264 -1.01 26.64 0.71
CA LYS A 264 -1.55 27.86 1.33
C LYS A 264 -2.67 27.55 2.33
N ASP A 265 -3.48 26.53 2.08
CA ASP A 265 -4.55 26.11 2.99
C ASP A 265 -3.99 25.58 4.33
N LEU A 266 -2.85 24.94 4.30
CA LEU A 266 -2.19 24.37 5.48
C LEU A 266 -1.17 25.33 6.10
N LEU A 267 -0.45 26.07 5.28
CA LEU A 267 0.64 26.97 5.64
C LEU A 267 0.37 28.36 5.03
N PRO A 268 -0.54 29.18 5.61
CA PRO A 268 -0.97 30.45 5.03
C PRO A 268 0.14 31.47 4.83
N PHE A 269 1.25 31.33 5.57
CA PHE A 269 2.42 32.20 5.45
C PHE A 269 3.28 31.90 4.22
N VAL A 270 3.07 30.76 3.54
CA VAL A 270 3.80 30.40 2.32
C VAL A 270 3.20 31.10 1.11
N GLU A 271 3.97 31.99 0.49
CA GLU A 271 3.56 32.71 -0.71
C GLU A 271 3.97 31.97 -1.99
N ASN A 272 5.18 31.37 -2.00
CA ASN A 272 5.69 30.66 -3.16
C ASN A 272 6.65 29.52 -2.77
N LEU A 273 6.62 28.46 -3.56
CA LEU A 273 7.59 27.36 -3.54
C LEU A 273 8.30 27.32 -4.89
N ASP A 274 9.60 27.20 -4.89
CA ASP A 274 10.38 27.15 -6.11
C ASP A 274 11.63 26.26 -5.93
N VAL A 275 12.28 25.97 -7.04
CA VAL A 275 13.50 25.18 -7.07
C VAL A 275 14.53 25.89 -7.92
N GLU A 276 15.73 26.06 -7.41
CA GLU A 276 16.85 26.64 -8.16
C GLU A 276 17.95 25.63 -8.44
N LYS A 277 18.69 25.86 -9.50
CA LYS A 277 19.92 25.13 -9.77
C LYS A 277 20.99 25.54 -8.77
N PHE A 278 21.59 24.52 -8.12
CA PHE A 278 22.71 24.69 -7.21
C PHE A 278 23.91 23.95 -7.80
N ALA A 279 24.92 24.71 -8.21
CA ALA A 279 26.00 24.20 -9.06
C ALA A 279 25.45 23.55 -10.36
N ASP A 280 26.32 22.92 -11.16
CA ASP A 280 25.93 22.45 -12.50
C ASP A 280 24.96 21.26 -12.53
N LYS A 281 24.86 20.47 -11.44
CA LYS A 281 24.18 19.16 -11.44
C LYS A 281 23.28 18.93 -10.23
N SER A 282 22.88 19.98 -9.51
CA SER A 282 22.05 19.83 -8.31
C SER A 282 20.90 20.84 -8.31
N LEU A 283 19.85 20.49 -7.56
CA LEU A 283 18.67 21.31 -7.31
C LEU A 283 18.56 21.61 -5.83
N LEU A 284 18.16 22.82 -5.50
CA LEU A 284 17.85 23.24 -4.14
C LEU A 284 16.42 23.80 -4.07
N PHE A 285 15.65 23.30 -3.14
CA PHE A 285 14.32 23.80 -2.83
C PHE A 285 14.42 25.16 -2.11
N LYS A 286 13.55 26.07 -2.44
CA LYS A 286 13.42 27.36 -1.80
C LYS A 286 11.96 27.77 -1.60
N LEU A 287 11.70 28.59 -0.59
CA LEU A 287 10.37 29.02 -0.18
C LEU A 287 10.35 30.52 0.03
N LYS A 288 9.28 31.19 -0.44
CA LYS A 288 8.99 32.58 -0.13
C LYS A 288 7.86 32.67 0.88
N GLU A 289 8.10 33.36 1.98
CA GLU A 289 7.07 33.68 2.95
C GLU A 289 6.41 35.03 2.63
N SER A 290 5.15 35.16 2.99
CA SER A 290 4.36 36.40 2.81
C SER A 290 4.91 37.61 3.58
N TYR A 291 5.78 37.35 4.56
CA TYR A 291 6.43 38.39 5.36
C TYR A 291 7.60 39.05 4.61
N PHE A 292 8.12 38.46 3.56
CA PHE A 292 9.25 38.98 2.79
C PHE A 292 8.83 39.47 1.40
N LYS A 293 9.20 40.70 1.03
CA LYS A 293 8.78 41.26 -0.26
C LYS A 293 9.38 40.53 -1.48
N THR A 294 10.67 40.18 -1.41
CA THR A 294 11.41 39.63 -2.57
C THR A 294 12.27 38.43 -2.24
N GLN A 295 12.58 38.16 -0.98
CA GLN A 295 13.56 37.17 -0.59
C GLN A 295 12.95 35.77 -0.52
N TYR A 296 13.72 34.78 -0.95
CA TYR A 296 13.44 33.37 -0.78
C TYR A 296 14.35 32.79 0.29
N LEU A 297 13.80 31.96 1.16
CA LEU A 297 14.54 31.15 2.10
C LEU A 297 15.02 29.87 1.40
N PRO A 298 16.32 29.58 1.43
CA PRO A 298 16.82 28.29 0.97
C PRO A 298 16.33 27.14 1.88
N ALA A 299 16.26 25.92 1.37
CA ALA A 299 15.73 24.77 2.10
C ALA A 299 16.38 24.55 3.47
N SER A 300 17.66 24.89 3.63
CA SER A 300 18.40 24.78 4.90
C SER A 300 17.83 25.64 6.03
N LEU A 301 17.15 26.74 5.70
CA LEU A 301 16.52 27.66 6.67
C LEU A 301 15.01 27.43 6.85
N ILE A 302 14.40 26.56 6.04
CA ILE A 302 12.98 26.22 6.14
C ILE A 302 12.76 25.28 7.34
N SER A 303 11.66 25.47 8.06
CA SER A 303 11.31 24.60 9.20
C SER A 303 11.07 23.15 8.77
N ASP A 304 11.39 22.21 9.63
CA ASP A 304 11.18 20.78 9.38
C ASP A 304 9.70 20.45 9.11
N GLY A 305 8.80 21.10 9.86
CA GLY A 305 7.36 20.94 9.66
C GLY A 305 6.88 21.40 8.28
N THR A 306 7.40 22.52 7.77
CA THR A 306 7.07 23.03 6.43
C THR A 306 7.54 22.04 5.35
N ILE A 307 8.72 21.47 5.50
CA ILE A 307 9.25 20.47 4.57
C ILE A 307 8.40 19.20 4.61
N ASN A 308 8.09 18.66 5.81
CA ASN A 308 7.27 17.47 5.95
C ASN A 308 5.86 17.68 5.38
N MET A 309 5.22 18.81 5.64
CA MET A 309 3.91 19.16 5.06
C MET A 309 3.98 19.21 3.53
N THR A 310 5.03 19.81 2.97
CA THR A 310 5.20 19.88 1.52
C THR A 310 5.39 18.47 0.92
N ALA A 311 6.23 17.62 1.54
CA ALA A 311 6.43 16.25 1.11
C ALA A 311 5.14 15.42 1.20
N LEU A 312 4.37 15.58 2.28
CA LEU A 312 3.08 14.95 2.49
C LEU A 312 2.05 15.34 1.41
N ILE A 313 1.93 16.62 1.09
CA ILE A 313 1.07 17.11 0.01
C ILE A 313 1.47 16.47 -1.32
N VAL A 314 2.77 16.41 -1.61
CA VAL A 314 3.29 15.79 -2.83
C VAL A 314 2.92 14.30 -2.88
N ALA A 315 3.17 13.55 -1.84
CA ALA A 315 2.85 12.10 -1.76
C ALA A 315 1.34 11.84 -1.95
N LEU A 316 0.50 12.65 -1.34
CA LEU A 316 -0.95 12.45 -1.38
C LEU A 316 -1.59 12.88 -2.70
N TYR A 317 -1.20 14.02 -3.25
CA TYR A 317 -1.92 14.64 -4.37
C TYR A 317 -1.23 14.55 -5.73
N PHE A 318 0.09 14.31 -5.77
CA PHE A 318 0.88 14.33 -7.01
C PHE A 318 1.48 12.99 -7.39
N GLU A 319 1.68 12.08 -6.43
CA GLU A 319 2.01 10.67 -6.71
C GLU A 319 0.77 9.93 -7.21
N LYS A 320 0.96 9.00 -8.16
CA LYS A 320 -0.14 8.23 -8.77
C LYS A 320 -0.43 6.91 -8.05
N LYS A 321 0.43 6.49 -7.14
CA LYS A 321 0.35 5.18 -6.49
C LYS A 321 -0.95 5.01 -5.71
N PRO A 322 -1.69 3.90 -5.93
CA PRO A 322 -3.02 3.71 -5.35
C PRO A 322 -2.99 3.27 -3.88
N PHE A 323 -1.85 2.72 -3.41
CA PHE A 323 -1.67 2.29 -2.03
C PHE A 323 -0.51 3.04 -1.41
N VAL A 324 -0.81 3.83 -0.40
CA VAL A 324 0.15 4.75 0.24
C VAL A 324 0.23 4.44 1.73
N ILE A 325 1.43 4.16 2.21
CA ILE A 325 1.73 4.01 3.63
C ILE A 325 2.57 5.22 4.06
N ILE A 326 2.22 5.86 5.17
CA ILE A 326 2.96 6.99 5.72
C ILE A 326 3.21 6.73 7.20
N GLU A 327 4.50 6.68 7.57
CA GLU A 327 4.90 6.52 8.96
C GLU A 327 5.01 7.89 9.64
N GLU A 328 4.33 8.03 10.76
CA GLU A 328 4.34 9.21 11.63
C GLU A 328 4.21 10.55 10.87
N PRO A 329 3.13 10.74 10.06
CA PRO A 329 2.97 11.94 9.24
C PRO A 329 2.92 13.25 10.06
N GLU A 330 2.61 13.15 11.34
CA GLU A 330 2.57 14.26 12.29
C GLU A 330 3.95 14.71 12.78
N ARG A 331 5.01 13.99 12.44
CA ARG A 331 6.36 14.32 12.90
C ARG A 331 6.76 15.75 12.48
N ASN A 332 7.19 16.57 13.47
CA ASN A 332 7.55 17.97 13.29
C ASN A 332 6.40 18.91 12.84
N ILE A 333 5.16 18.45 12.87
CA ILE A 333 3.99 19.26 12.52
C ILE A 333 3.39 19.85 13.81
N HIS A 334 3.00 21.11 13.75
CA HIS A 334 2.35 21.76 14.89
C HIS A 334 1.00 21.09 15.20
N PRO A 335 0.65 20.81 16.47
CA PRO A 335 -0.59 20.10 16.83
C PRO A 335 -1.86 20.68 16.21
N SER A 336 -1.96 22.02 16.05
CA SER A 336 -3.12 22.67 15.43
C SER A 336 -3.35 22.31 13.95
N LEU A 337 -2.38 21.69 13.28
CA LEU A 337 -2.50 21.28 11.88
C LEU A 337 -2.85 19.79 11.74
N ILE A 338 -2.81 19.01 12.81
CA ILE A 338 -3.03 17.54 12.75
C ILE A 338 -4.44 17.23 12.24
N SER A 339 -5.47 17.95 12.69
CA SER A 339 -6.84 17.78 12.20
C SER A 339 -6.93 17.95 10.68
N LYS A 340 -6.31 18.99 10.13
CA LYS A 340 -6.28 19.25 8.68
C LYS A 340 -5.53 18.19 7.92
N VAL A 341 -4.43 17.67 8.48
CA VAL A 341 -3.66 16.56 7.88
C VAL A 341 -4.51 15.29 7.78
N VAL A 342 -5.23 14.97 8.85
CA VAL A 342 -6.13 13.80 8.86
C VAL A 342 -7.28 13.97 7.86
N GLU A 343 -7.91 15.16 7.83
CA GLU A 343 -8.97 15.48 6.86
C GLU A 343 -8.47 15.36 5.42
N MET A 344 -7.29 15.90 5.13
CA MET A 344 -6.66 15.80 3.82
C MET A 344 -6.44 14.33 3.40
N MET A 345 -5.98 13.46 4.30
CA MET A 345 -5.81 12.04 4.02
C MET A 345 -7.15 11.33 3.79
N LYS A 346 -8.16 11.63 4.59
CA LYS A 346 -9.52 11.11 4.40
C LYS A 346 -10.10 11.52 3.05
N ASP A 347 -9.99 12.81 2.69
CA ASP A 347 -10.44 13.33 1.40
C ASP A 347 -9.75 12.60 0.24
N VAL A 348 -8.42 12.49 0.25
CA VAL A 348 -7.67 11.79 -0.79
C VAL A 348 -8.09 10.33 -0.90
N SER A 349 -8.35 9.65 0.23
CA SER A 349 -8.78 8.25 0.23
C SER A 349 -10.14 8.06 -0.43
N GLN A 350 -11.03 9.03 -0.33
CA GLN A 350 -12.37 9.00 -0.90
C GLN A 350 -12.40 9.49 -2.36
N THR A 351 -11.79 10.65 -2.62
CA THR A 351 -11.90 11.36 -3.90
C THR A 351 -10.94 10.84 -4.96
N GLN A 352 -9.71 10.43 -4.58
CA GLN A 352 -8.69 9.95 -5.51
C GLN A 352 -8.57 8.43 -5.58
N LYS A 353 -9.47 7.70 -4.90
CA LYS A 353 -9.48 6.23 -4.83
C LYS A 353 -8.16 5.63 -4.33
N LYS A 354 -7.41 6.37 -3.52
CA LYS A 354 -6.21 5.87 -2.86
C LYS A 354 -6.58 5.13 -1.59
N GLN A 355 -5.89 4.06 -1.31
CA GLN A 355 -5.93 3.40 -0.01
C GLN A 355 -4.75 3.91 0.81
N ILE A 356 -5.03 4.45 1.98
CA ILE A 356 -4.03 5.08 2.84
C ILE A 356 -3.92 4.30 4.15
N VAL A 357 -2.69 3.99 4.54
CA VAL A 357 -2.34 3.42 5.83
C VAL A 357 -1.37 4.38 6.51
N VAL A 358 -1.64 4.70 7.75
CA VAL A 358 -0.82 5.60 8.57
C VAL A 358 -0.38 4.85 9.82
N THR A 359 0.87 4.99 10.21
CA THR A 359 1.31 4.60 11.56
C THR A 359 1.49 5.84 12.40
N THR A 360 1.00 5.83 13.63
CA THR A 360 1.15 6.95 14.56
C THR A 360 1.19 6.48 16.01
N HIS A 361 1.78 7.30 16.87
CA HIS A 361 1.66 7.19 18.32
C HIS A 361 1.10 8.48 18.95
N ASN A 362 0.63 9.42 18.12
CA ASN A 362 0.14 10.71 18.57
C ASN A 362 -1.36 10.67 18.91
N PRO A 363 -1.78 10.97 20.15
CA PRO A 363 -3.18 10.95 20.56
C PRO A 363 -4.07 11.92 19.76
N GLU A 364 -3.56 13.11 19.38
CA GLU A 364 -4.32 14.04 18.57
C GLU A 364 -4.65 13.46 17.18
N PHE A 365 -3.73 12.68 16.59
CA PHE A 365 -4.00 11.99 15.33
C PHE A 365 -5.11 10.95 15.52
N VAL A 366 -5.09 10.20 16.62
CA VAL A 366 -6.11 9.20 17.01
C VAL A 366 -7.47 9.86 17.13
N LYS A 367 -7.56 11.02 17.80
CA LYS A 367 -8.77 11.80 17.96
C LYS A 367 -9.49 12.11 16.63
N TYR A 368 -8.74 12.60 15.65
CA TYR A 368 -9.31 13.00 14.36
C TYR A 368 -9.47 11.83 13.37
N ALA A 369 -8.80 10.71 13.60
CA ALA A 369 -8.90 9.53 12.73
C ALA A 369 -10.31 8.94 12.68
N GLY A 370 -11.02 8.89 13.81
CA GLY A 370 -12.28 8.19 13.99
C GLY A 370 -12.08 6.71 14.28
N LEU A 371 -12.87 6.18 15.21
CA LEU A 371 -12.74 4.84 15.76
C LEU A 371 -12.75 3.73 14.70
N GLU A 372 -13.58 3.89 13.68
CA GLU A 372 -13.75 2.95 12.56
C GLU A 372 -12.48 2.76 11.73
N ASN A 373 -11.57 3.74 11.74
CA ASN A 373 -10.34 3.72 10.97
C ASN A 373 -9.13 3.23 11.78
N ILE A 374 -9.30 2.99 13.08
CA ILE A 374 -8.21 2.64 13.99
C ILE A 374 -7.98 1.13 14.02
N LEU A 375 -6.71 0.77 13.90
CA LEU A 375 -6.18 -0.57 14.12
C LEU A 375 -5.13 -0.49 15.23
N LEU A 376 -5.34 -1.22 16.32
CA LEU A 376 -4.46 -1.24 17.47
C LEU A 376 -3.50 -2.41 17.39
N VAL A 377 -2.21 -2.11 17.43
CA VAL A 377 -1.13 -3.11 17.50
C VAL A 377 -0.59 -3.17 18.92
N SER A 378 -0.66 -4.33 19.52
CA SER A 378 -0.15 -4.60 20.87
C SER A 378 0.73 -5.85 20.92
N ARG A 379 1.38 -6.09 22.05
CA ARG A 379 2.13 -7.32 22.34
C ARG A 379 1.36 -8.15 23.34
N ASN A 380 1.17 -9.44 23.04
CA ASN A 380 0.64 -10.36 24.03
C ASN A 380 1.72 -10.82 25.01
N GLU A 381 1.32 -11.55 26.07
CA GLU A 381 2.21 -12.06 27.12
C GLU A 381 3.36 -12.93 26.57
N ALA A 382 3.15 -13.62 25.46
CA ALA A 382 4.18 -14.42 24.79
C ALA A 382 5.12 -13.60 23.91
N GLY A 383 4.94 -12.26 23.86
CA GLY A 383 5.76 -11.33 23.10
C GLY A 383 5.45 -11.27 21.60
N PHE A 384 4.37 -11.89 21.13
CA PHE A 384 3.92 -11.76 19.74
C PHE A 384 3.09 -10.50 19.54
N SER A 385 3.29 -9.84 18.40
CA SER A 385 2.40 -8.75 18.01
C SER A 385 1.03 -9.28 17.62
N THR A 386 0.01 -8.58 18.07
CA THR A 386 -1.39 -8.78 17.72
C THR A 386 -1.93 -7.50 17.11
N ILE A 387 -2.99 -7.61 16.32
CA ILE A 387 -3.72 -6.46 15.80
C ILE A 387 -5.19 -6.64 16.04
N SER A 388 -5.87 -5.59 16.49
CA SER A 388 -7.30 -5.59 16.73
C SER A 388 -7.93 -4.30 16.22
N ARG A 389 -9.24 -4.33 16.05
CA ARG A 389 -10.04 -3.16 15.71
C ARG A 389 -10.82 -2.73 16.95
N PRO A 390 -10.48 -1.64 17.62
CA PRO A 390 -11.19 -1.18 18.82
C PRO A 390 -12.69 -0.92 18.56
N ALA A 391 -13.06 -0.56 17.33
CA ALA A 391 -14.46 -0.37 16.95
C ALA A 391 -15.34 -1.64 17.08
N ASP A 392 -14.74 -2.83 17.11
CA ASP A 392 -15.47 -4.08 17.25
C ASP A 392 -15.77 -4.44 18.72
N LYS A 393 -15.19 -3.70 19.69
CA LYS A 393 -15.29 -3.95 21.13
C LYS A 393 -16.42 -3.15 21.74
N GLU A 394 -17.34 -3.83 22.45
CA GLU A 394 -18.50 -3.17 23.08
C GLU A 394 -18.10 -2.29 24.28
N GLU A 395 -17.05 -2.65 24.99
CA GLU A 395 -16.49 -1.87 26.09
C GLU A 395 -16.03 -0.50 25.62
N VAL A 396 -15.28 -0.44 24.50
CA VAL A 396 -14.82 0.81 23.88
C VAL A 396 -16.01 1.67 23.47
N LYS A 397 -17.04 1.09 22.86
CA LYS A 397 -18.26 1.82 22.49
C LYS A 397 -18.99 2.38 23.72
N THR A 398 -18.98 1.64 24.82
CA THR A 398 -19.60 2.08 26.07
C THR A 398 -18.85 3.27 26.68
N PHE A 399 -17.52 3.26 26.68
CA PHE A 399 -16.73 4.39 27.13
C PHE A 399 -17.02 5.66 26.31
N LEU A 400 -17.06 5.52 24.98
CA LEU A 400 -17.39 6.66 24.10
C LEU A 400 -18.81 7.21 24.31
N LYS A 401 -19.79 6.38 24.66
CA LYS A 401 -21.14 6.83 25.03
C LYS A 401 -21.17 7.62 26.35
N ASN A 402 -20.19 7.44 27.21
CA ASN A 402 -20.02 8.15 28.45
C ASN A 402 -19.13 9.40 28.31
N ASP A 403 -19.02 9.96 27.09
CA ASP A 403 -18.28 11.18 26.75
C ASP A 403 -16.76 11.10 27.01
N ILE A 404 -16.18 9.90 27.12
CA ILE A 404 -14.73 9.73 27.18
C ILE A 404 -14.18 9.79 25.76
N GLY A 405 -13.24 10.71 25.48
CA GLY A 405 -12.63 10.87 24.16
C GLY A 405 -11.79 9.66 23.75
N ILE A 406 -11.77 9.36 22.45
CA ILE A 406 -10.99 8.22 21.92
C ILE A 406 -9.49 8.37 22.19
N GLU A 407 -8.98 9.60 22.17
CA GLU A 407 -7.58 9.94 22.50
C GLU A 407 -7.28 9.63 23.97
N GLU A 408 -8.24 9.86 24.86
CA GLU A 408 -8.10 9.56 26.28
C GLU A 408 -8.09 8.05 26.52
N LEU A 409 -8.98 7.30 25.86
CA LEU A 409 -8.96 5.83 25.89
C LEU A 409 -7.62 5.27 25.41
N TYR A 410 -7.03 5.90 24.38
CA TYR A 410 -5.71 5.50 23.89
C TYR A 410 -4.61 5.76 24.92
N ILE A 411 -4.58 6.98 25.52
CA ILE A 411 -3.58 7.36 26.54
C ILE A 411 -3.66 6.43 27.77
N GLN A 412 -4.89 6.05 28.17
CA GLN A 412 -5.13 5.19 29.31
C GLN A 412 -5.03 3.69 28.98
N ASN A 413 -4.64 3.29 27.76
CA ASN A 413 -4.60 1.91 27.27
C ASN A 413 -5.97 1.18 27.33
N LEU A 414 -7.09 1.89 27.36
CA LEU A 414 -8.43 1.32 27.42
C LEU A 414 -8.97 0.87 26.05
N LEU A 415 -8.21 1.05 24.98
CA LEU A 415 -8.54 0.49 23.66
C LEU A 415 -8.20 -1.01 23.56
N GLU A 416 -7.45 -1.55 24.51
CA GLU A 416 -7.07 -2.97 24.58
C GLU A 416 -8.09 -3.84 25.33
N VAL A 417 -9.01 -3.23 26.06
CA VAL A 417 -10.00 -3.90 26.92
C VAL A 417 -10.98 -4.75 26.14
#